data_b128643a0038e59bfcfba9f2e90ffc65
#
_entry.id   b128643a0038e59bfcfba9f2e90ffc65
#
_cell.length_a   1.000
_cell.length_b   1.000
_cell.length_c   1.000
_cell.angle_alpha   90.00
_cell.angle_beta   90.00
_cell.angle_gamma   90.00
#
_symmetry.space_group_name_H-M   'P 1'
#
loop_
_entity.id
_entity.type
_entity.pdbx_description
1 polymer ?
#
loop_
_entity_poly.entity_id
_entity_poly.type
_entity_poly.pdbx_seq_one_letter_code
_entity_poly.pdbx_strand_id
1 'polypeptide(L)' 'MKAADKHYKFINSKTGNAISYFSISAELTEEKIKEELEKAKNDVAIKNSLFAETLYWEEVKDE' A
#
# COMPACT_ATOMS: atom_id res chain seq x y z
N MET A 1 15.34 -17.55 11.21
CA MET A 1 14.10 -16.83 11.54
C MET A 1 13.61 -16.04 10.34
N LYS A 2 12.33 -16.09 10.10
CA LYS A 2 11.78 -15.40 8.96
C LYS A 2 11.57 -13.93 9.24
N ALA A 3 11.80 -13.10 8.24
CA ALA A 3 11.44 -11.70 8.34
C ALA A 3 9.91 -11.58 8.36
N ALA A 4 9.43 -10.64 9.14
CA ALA A 4 7.99 -10.38 9.17
C ALA A 4 7.58 -9.70 7.88
N ASP A 5 6.34 -9.94 7.46
CA ASP A 5 5.80 -9.22 6.33
C ASP A 5 5.63 -7.75 6.67
N LYS A 6 5.73 -6.92 5.66
CA LYS A 6 5.43 -5.51 5.83
C LYS A 6 3.98 -5.27 5.45
N HIS A 7 3.33 -4.42 6.21
CA HIS A 7 1.92 -4.12 5.99
C HIS A 7 1.78 -2.64 5.66
N TYR A 8 0.96 -2.37 4.66
CA TYR A 8 0.72 -1.01 4.21
C TYR A 8 -0.76 -0.76 4.12
N LYS A 9 -1.14 0.50 4.21
CA LYS A 9 -2.51 0.88 3.99
C LYS A 9 -2.55 1.97 2.93
N PHE A 10 -3.58 1.94 2.11
CA PHE A 10 -3.79 2.96 1.09
C PHE A 10 -4.84 3.93 1.60
N ILE A 11 -4.51 5.19 1.57
CA ILE A 11 -5.30 6.24 2.17
C ILE A 11 -5.78 7.19 1.10
N ASN A 12 -7.07 7.52 1.15
CA ASN A 12 -7.63 8.55 0.28
C ASN A 12 -7.27 9.91 0.87
N SER A 13 -6.43 10.65 0.17
CA SER A 13 -5.93 11.92 0.68
C SER A 13 -7.02 12.96 0.84
N LYS A 14 -8.14 12.80 0.15
CA LYS A 14 -9.24 13.75 0.26
C LYS A 14 -10.04 13.58 1.54
N THR A 15 -10.14 12.35 2.03
CA THR A 15 -10.91 12.06 3.23
C THR A 15 -10.04 11.72 4.42
N GLY A 16 -8.80 11.31 4.16
CA GLY A 16 -7.91 10.86 5.23
C GLY A 16 -8.20 9.46 5.72
N ASN A 17 -9.10 8.74 5.08
CA ASN A 17 -9.48 7.40 5.51
C ASN A 17 -8.73 6.34 4.74
N ALA A 18 -8.33 5.27 5.45
CA ALA A 18 -7.74 4.11 4.82
C ALA A 18 -8.84 3.33 4.10
N ILE A 19 -8.63 3.03 2.83
CA ILE A 19 -9.63 2.33 2.04
C ILE A 19 -9.21 0.92 1.70
N SER A 20 -7.94 0.57 1.88
CA SER A 20 -7.49 -0.77 1.59
C SER A 20 -6.18 -1.04 2.32
N TYR A 21 -5.90 -2.31 2.52
CA TYR A 21 -4.66 -2.75 3.18
C TYR A 21 -3.94 -3.72 2.27
N PHE A 22 -2.63 -3.75 2.39
CA PHE A 22 -1.79 -4.55 1.52
C PHE A 22 -0.62 -5.08 2.32
N SER A 23 -0.31 -6.37 2.15
CA SER A 23 0.82 -6.99 2.82
C SER A 23 1.81 -7.48 1.78
N ILE A 24 3.09 -7.34 2.07
CA ILE A 24 4.14 -7.72 1.14
C ILE A 24 5.30 -8.31 1.93
N SER A 25 6.02 -9.23 1.30
CA SER A 25 7.15 -9.87 1.95
C SER A 25 8.26 -8.87 2.24
N ALA A 26 8.76 -8.90 3.47
CA ALA A 26 9.86 -8.04 3.86
C ALA A 26 11.18 -8.46 3.22
N GLU A 27 11.20 -9.63 2.58
CA GLU A 27 12.41 -10.11 1.92
C GLU A 27 12.66 -9.47 0.57
N LEU A 28 11.68 -8.76 0.03
CA LEU A 28 11.85 -8.09 -1.25
C LEU A 28 12.73 -6.85 -1.10
N THR A 29 13.39 -6.48 -2.19
CA THR A 29 14.15 -5.24 -2.20
C THR A 29 13.20 -4.05 -2.10
N GLU A 30 13.74 -2.90 -1.72
CA GLU A 30 12.93 -1.70 -1.62
C GLU A 30 12.33 -1.31 -2.96
N GLU A 31 13.10 -1.49 -4.03
CA GLU A 31 12.60 -1.19 -5.37
C GLU A 31 11.42 -2.08 -5.73
N LYS A 32 11.54 -3.35 -5.39
CA LYS A 32 10.47 -4.29 -5.69
C LYS A 32 9.23 -4.00 -4.86
N ILE A 33 9.44 -3.67 -3.61
CA ILE A 33 8.32 -3.29 -2.74
C ILE A 33 7.59 -2.08 -3.32
N LYS A 34 8.35 -1.09 -3.77
CA LYS A 34 7.76 0.11 -4.35
C LYS A 34 6.95 -0.23 -5.60
N GLU A 35 7.49 -1.09 -6.46
CA GLU A 35 6.78 -1.50 -7.66
C GLU A 35 5.45 -2.16 -7.32
N GLU A 36 5.47 -3.05 -6.35
CA GLU A 36 4.26 -3.75 -5.96
C GLU A 36 3.25 -2.79 -5.36
N LEU A 37 3.72 -1.84 -4.57
CA LEU A 37 2.84 -0.85 -3.98
C LEU A 37 2.21 0.04 -5.05
N GLU A 38 2.97 0.40 -6.08
CA GLU A 38 2.42 1.20 -7.16
C GLU A 38 1.33 0.44 -7.91
N LYS A 39 1.57 -0.83 -8.18
CA LYS A 39 0.57 -1.65 -8.84
C LYS A 39 -0.68 -1.79 -7.99
N ALA A 40 -0.50 -2.05 -6.71
CA ALA A 40 -1.64 -2.21 -5.81
C ALA A 40 -2.41 -0.91 -5.69
N LYS A 41 -1.70 0.22 -5.66
CA LYS A 41 -2.35 1.53 -5.58
C LYS A 41 -3.25 1.76 -6.79
N ASN A 42 -2.73 1.48 -7.99
CA ASN A 42 -3.51 1.64 -9.20
C ASN A 42 -4.74 0.74 -9.18
N ASP A 43 -4.56 -0.49 -8.72
CA ASP A 43 -5.67 -1.44 -8.67
C ASP A 43 -6.75 -0.97 -7.71
N VAL A 44 -6.35 -0.49 -6.54
CA VAL A 44 -7.29 0.03 -5.56
C VAL A 44 -8.03 1.25 -6.12
N ALA A 45 -7.31 2.13 -6.82
CA ALA A 45 -7.92 3.30 -7.42
C ALA A 45 -9.00 2.92 -8.41
N ILE A 46 -8.69 1.95 -9.27
CA ILE A 46 -9.65 1.51 -10.28
C ILE A 46 -10.88 0.90 -9.62
N LYS A 47 -10.67 0.05 -8.62
CA LYS A 47 -11.78 -0.62 -7.96
C LYS A 47 -12.69 0.34 -7.22
N ASN A 48 -12.15 1.47 -6.79
CA ASN A 48 -12.92 2.45 -6.03
C ASN A 48 -13.28 3.67 -6.86
N SER A 49 -13.03 3.63 -8.17
CA SER A 49 -13.34 4.72 -9.09
C SER A 49 -12.66 6.02 -8.65
N LEU A 50 -11.43 5.90 -8.19
CA LEU A 50 -10.62 7.04 -7.76
C LEU A 50 -9.43 7.21 -8.69
N PHE A 51 -8.84 8.38 -8.67
CA PHE A 51 -7.58 8.61 -9.35
C PHE A 51 -6.44 8.14 -8.46
N ALA A 52 -5.45 7.47 -9.06
CA ALA A 52 -4.31 6.99 -8.30
C ALA A 52 -3.60 8.14 -7.57
N GLU A 53 -3.66 9.34 -8.14
CA GLU A 53 -3.05 10.52 -7.53
C GLU A 53 -3.70 10.89 -6.21
N THR A 54 -4.93 10.45 -6.01
CA THR A 54 -5.65 10.72 -4.77
C THR A 54 -5.20 9.81 -3.64
N LEU A 55 -4.53 8.73 -3.98
CA LEU A 55 -4.14 7.72 -3.00
C LEU A 55 -2.67 7.84 -2.65
N TYR A 56 -2.37 7.51 -1.41
CA TYR A 56 -0.99 7.30 -1.00
C TYR A 56 -0.96 6.13 -0.03
N TRP A 57 0.21 5.60 0.22
CA TRP A 57 0.33 4.48 1.15
C TRP A 57 1.17 4.88 2.34
N GLU A 58 0.94 4.15 3.41
CA GLU A 58 1.66 4.37 4.65
C GLU A 58 1.93 3.02 5.27
N GLU A 59 3.13 2.84 5.79
CA GLU A 59 3.46 1.58 6.42
C GLU A 59 2.76 1.47 7.76
N VAL A 60 2.12 0.33 7.99
CA VAL A 60 1.46 0.05 9.26
C VAL A 60 2.46 -0.70 10.11
N LYS A 61 2.88 -0.09 11.19
CA LYS A 61 3.86 -0.70 12.07
C LYS A 61 3.18 -1.34 13.26
N ASP A 62 3.60 -2.56 13.54
CA ASP A 62 3.14 -3.28 14.71
C ASP A 62 3.96 -2.84 15.89
N GLU A 63 3.30 -2.53 16.94
CA GLU A 63 3.97 -2.18 18.20
C GLU A 63 4.13 -3.36 19.08
#